data_e9bdb74dc858bd2517dd5c3f31ce93d3
#
_entry.id   e9bdb74dc858bd2517dd5c3f31ce93d3
#
_cell.length_a   1.000
_cell.length_b   1.000
_cell.length_c   1.000
_cell.angle_alpha   90.00
_cell.angle_beta   90.00
_cell.angle_gamma   90.00
#
_symmetry.space_group_name_H-M   'P 1'
#
loop_
_entity.id
_entity.type
_entity.pdbx_description
1 polymer ?
#
loop_
_entity_poly.entity_id
_entity_poly.type
_entity_poly.pdbx_seq_one_letter_code
_entity_poly.pdbx_strand_id
1 'polypeptide(L)'
;MTRYPLTPQGWTVSGRSSVGPFATHVTWRRADGGVADWASRAHRKRTSRLAGRAAGVWWAPWRVSWWIGVLFALGSACFFVGPFPGFVELVGSQVDGVVFFVGSIFFTSAAALLWLETINAQEGPVASRRRFRALTFEPRRIDWWSSGVQLVGTLFFNVDTFHAMQVGLDAQAYDRLVWTPDVVGSACFLISGYLAYAEVCGGYLWSRRRGLEWKIAAVNLLGCIAFGISAIAAFWVPSSGSVVDLAVANVFTAFGGLCFLVGAILLLPESAGHARAAAAA
;
A
#
# COMPACT_ATOMS: atom_id res chain seq x y z
N MET A 1 -19.60 -5.56 -23.22
CA MET A 1 -18.83 -5.53 -21.97
C MET A 1 -17.37 -5.19 -22.28
N THR A 2 -16.96 -3.97 -22.06
CA THR A 2 -15.58 -3.52 -22.30
C THR A 2 -14.62 -4.28 -21.39
N ARG A 3 -13.65 -5.02 -21.99
CA ARG A 3 -12.62 -5.77 -21.23
C ARG A 3 -11.53 -4.78 -20.79
N TYR A 4 -11.24 -4.71 -19.49
CA TYR A 4 -10.12 -3.94 -18.99
C TYR A 4 -8.79 -4.71 -19.18
N PRO A 5 -7.68 -4.07 -19.58
CA PRO A 5 -7.59 -2.70 -20.10
C PRO A 5 -8.25 -2.55 -21.46
N LEU A 6 -8.63 -1.31 -21.81
CA LEU A 6 -9.27 -1.03 -23.11
C LEU A 6 -8.27 -1.28 -24.25
N THR A 7 -8.68 -2.11 -25.20
CA THR A 7 -7.91 -2.35 -26.43
C THR A 7 -8.23 -1.25 -27.44
N PRO A 8 -7.22 -0.49 -27.93
CA PRO A 8 -7.44 0.52 -28.96
C PRO A 8 -7.96 -0.09 -30.25
N GLN A 9 -8.68 0.72 -31.02
CA GLN A 9 -9.23 0.30 -32.31
C GLN A 9 -8.09 -0.11 -33.27
N GLY A 10 -8.24 -1.24 -33.94
CA GLY A 10 -7.23 -1.78 -34.87
C GLY A 10 -6.04 -2.50 -34.21
N TRP A 11 -6.02 -2.62 -32.87
CA TRP A 11 -4.97 -3.38 -32.16
C TRP A 11 -5.47 -4.79 -31.82
N THR A 12 -4.55 -5.76 -31.85
CA THR A 12 -4.83 -7.15 -31.47
C THR A 12 -4.06 -7.55 -30.24
N VAL A 13 -4.69 -8.25 -29.30
CA VAL A 13 -4.02 -8.80 -28.11
C VAL A 13 -3.13 -9.96 -28.54
N SER A 14 -1.83 -9.84 -28.33
CA SER A 14 -0.81 -10.89 -28.60
C SER A 14 -0.38 -11.66 -27.36
N GLY A 15 -0.55 -11.06 -26.16
CA GLY A 15 -0.22 -11.70 -24.89
C GLY A 15 -1.01 -11.10 -23.74
N ARG A 16 -1.33 -11.93 -22.72
CA ARG A 16 -2.04 -11.50 -21.52
C ARG A 16 -1.61 -12.31 -20.31
N SER A 17 -1.30 -11.64 -19.20
CA SER A 17 -1.18 -12.23 -17.86
C SER A 17 -2.30 -11.73 -16.98
N SER A 18 -2.82 -12.60 -16.12
CA SER A 18 -3.97 -12.28 -15.25
C SER A 18 -3.84 -13.00 -13.91
N VAL A 19 -4.39 -12.40 -12.85
CA VAL A 19 -4.62 -13.02 -11.54
C VAL A 19 -6.13 -13.17 -11.39
N GLY A 20 -6.64 -14.39 -11.52
CA GLY A 20 -8.08 -14.64 -11.59
C GLY A 20 -8.74 -13.77 -12.69
N PRO A 21 -9.75 -12.94 -12.36
CA PRO A 21 -10.45 -12.10 -13.31
C PRO A 21 -9.65 -10.84 -13.71
N PHE A 22 -8.53 -10.54 -13.03
CA PHE A 22 -7.81 -9.28 -13.16
C PHE A 22 -6.66 -9.39 -14.15
N ALA A 23 -6.67 -8.56 -15.20
CA ALA A 23 -5.51 -8.41 -16.07
C ALA A 23 -4.41 -7.61 -15.38
N THR A 24 -3.20 -8.14 -15.35
CA THR A 24 -2.02 -7.50 -14.76
C THR A 24 -1.02 -7.03 -15.80
N HIS A 25 -0.92 -7.75 -16.92
CA HIS A 25 -0.08 -7.38 -18.05
C HIS A 25 -0.78 -7.73 -19.37
N VAL A 26 -0.71 -6.85 -20.37
CA VAL A 26 -1.25 -7.08 -21.72
C VAL A 26 -0.27 -6.56 -22.75
N THR A 27 -0.01 -7.37 -23.77
CA THR A 27 0.78 -7.01 -24.95
C THR A 27 -0.15 -6.95 -26.16
N TRP A 28 -0.09 -5.86 -26.90
CA TRP A 28 -0.82 -5.71 -28.16
C TRP A 28 0.13 -5.62 -29.35
N ARG A 29 -0.34 -6.10 -30.48
CA ARG A 29 0.22 -5.80 -31.80
C ARG A 29 -0.61 -4.68 -32.42
N ARG A 30 0.04 -3.59 -32.82
CA ARG A 30 -0.55 -2.46 -33.52
C ARG A 30 -0.82 -2.79 -34.98
N ALA A 31 -1.63 -1.98 -35.67
CA ALA A 31 -1.89 -2.14 -37.09
C ALA A 31 -0.65 -1.94 -37.98
N ASP A 32 0.33 -1.15 -37.50
CA ASP A 32 1.64 -0.92 -38.14
C ASP A 32 2.67 -2.05 -37.88
N GLY A 33 2.29 -3.12 -37.18
CA GLY A 33 3.17 -4.23 -36.78
C GLY A 33 3.95 -3.98 -35.49
N GLY A 34 3.93 -2.78 -34.93
CA GLY A 34 4.58 -2.44 -33.66
C GLY A 34 3.97 -3.18 -32.47
N VAL A 35 4.75 -3.33 -31.40
CA VAL A 35 4.34 -3.97 -30.16
C VAL A 35 4.15 -2.90 -29.08
N ALA A 36 3.08 -3.02 -28.29
CA ALA A 36 2.81 -2.15 -27.14
C ALA A 36 2.55 -2.99 -25.90
N ASP A 37 3.28 -2.72 -24.83
CA ASP A 37 3.13 -3.40 -23.54
C ASP A 37 2.44 -2.50 -22.51
N TRP A 38 1.55 -3.11 -21.74
CA TRP A 38 0.86 -2.49 -20.62
C TRP A 38 0.99 -3.38 -19.39
N ALA A 39 1.44 -2.80 -18.28
CA ALA A 39 1.43 -3.42 -16.98
C ALA A 39 0.65 -2.51 -16.02
N SER A 40 -0.29 -3.06 -15.24
CA SER A 40 -1.21 -2.33 -14.38
C SER A 40 -0.47 -1.34 -13.47
N ARG A 41 0.47 -1.80 -12.67
CA ARG A 41 1.24 -0.97 -11.74
C ARG A 41 2.08 0.11 -12.44
N ALA A 42 2.84 -0.25 -13.45
CA ALA A 42 3.71 0.68 -14.17
C ALA A 42 2.89 1.76 -14.89
N HIS A 43 1.76 1.37 -15.48
CA HIS A 43 0.86 2.30 -16.18
C HIS A 43 0.25 3.33 -15.22
N ARG A 44 -0.26 2.91 -14.07
CA ARG A 44 -0.78 3.78 -13.01
C ARG A 44 0.25 4.85 -12.62
N LYS A 45 1.48 4.44 -12.35
CA LYS A 45 2.55 5.35 -11.93
C LYS A 45 3.03 6.32 -13.02
N ARG A 46 2.95 5.95 -14.30
CA ARG A 46 3.30 6.85 -15.41
C ARG A 46 2.35 8.03 -15.56
N THR A 47 1.08 7.82 -15.25
CA THR A 47 0.02 8.84 -15.45
C THR A 47 -0.09 9.84 -14.31
N SER A 48 0.50 9.57 -13.18
CA SER A 48 0.45 10.37 -11.95
C SER A 48 1.46 11.52 -11.95
N ARG A 49 1.25 12.56 -12.80
CA ARG A 49 2.12 13.75 -12.88
C ARG A 49 1.39 15.00 -12.45
N LEU A 50 1.99 15.76 -11.52
CA LEU A 50 1.55 17.11 -11.17
C LEU A 50 2.18 18.17 -12.07
N ALA A 51 3.37 17.93 -12.65
CA ALA A 51 4.07 18.80 -13.59
C ALA A 51 5.13 18.06 -14.41
N GLY A 52 5.49 18.58 -15.60
CA GLY A 52 6.41 17.96 -16.56
C GLY A 52 7.91 18.21 -16.29
N ARG A 53 8.40 18.20 -15.04
CA ARG A 53 9.81 18.41 -14.69
C ARG A 53 10.63 17.11 -14.71
N ALA A 54 11.92 17.24 -15.06
CA ALA A 54 12.87 16.13 -14.91
C ALA A 54 13.03 15.75 -13.44
N ALA A 55 13.00 14.45 -13.13
CA ALA A 55 13.08 13.92 -11.76
C ALA A 55 14.51 13.51 -11.42
N GLY A 56 15.01 13.93 -10.27
CA GLY A 56 16.15 13.28 -9.61
C GLY A 56 15.81 11.84 -9.21
N VAL A 57 16.80 11.03 -8.85
CA VAL A 57 16.55 9.62 -8.46
C VAL A 57 15.70 9.52 -7.19
N TRP A 58 15.88 10.45 -6.25
CA TRP A 58 15.24 10.44 -4.94
C TRP A 58 14.30 11.63 -4.71
N TRP A 59 14.33 12.67 -5.54
CA TRP A 59 13.64 13.92 -5.33
C TRP A 59 12.70 14.23 -6.48
N ALA A 60 11.40 14.05 -6.25
CA ALA A 60 10.37 14.31 -7.24
C ALA A 60 9.05 14.81 -6.61
N PRO A 61 9.05 15.93 -5.83
CA PRO A 61 7.89 16.41 -5.08
C PRO A 61 6.70 16.85 -5.98
N TRP A 62 6.91 16.97 -7.28
CA TRP A 62 5.87 17.21 -8.29
C TRP A 62 5.13 15.93 -8.72
N ARG A 63 5.38 14.78 -8.07
CA ARG A 63 4.71 13.51 -8.33
C ARG A 63 3.93 13.05 -7.09
N VAL A 64 2.69 12.64 -7.31
CA VAL A 64 1.86 12.07 -6.23
C VAL A 64 2.53 10.83 -5.64
N SER A 65 3.08 9.95 -6.48
CA SER A 65 3.77 8.74 -6.03
C SER A 65 4.95 9.01 -5.09
N TRP A 66 5.62 10.18 -5.21
CA TRP A 66 6.70 10.59 -4.30
C TRP A 66 6.14 10.90 -2.91
N TRP A 67 5.04 11.67 -2.82
CA TRP A 67 4.38 11.97 -1.56
C TRP A 67 3.80 10.73 -0.89
N ILE A 68 3.27 9.77 -1.68
CA ILE A 68 2.85 8.47 -1.17
C ILE A 68 4.04 7.78 -0.47
N GLY A 69 5.23 7.74 -1.10
CA GLY A 69 6.43 7.16 -0.49
C GLY A 69 6.85 7.88 0.79
N VAL A 70 6.89 9.21 0.79
CA VAL A 70 7.29 10.00 1.96
C VAL A 70 6.33 9.82 3.13
N LEU A 71 5.02 9.89 2.89
CA LEU A 71 4.02 9.75 3.95
C LEU A 71 4.01 8.33 4.52
N PHE A 72 4.12 7.28 3.68
CA PHE A 72 4.31 5.92 4.18
C PHE A 72 5.60 5.77 4.97
N ALA A 73 6.71 6.40 4.55
CA ALA A 73 7.97 6.33 5.29
C ALA A 73 7.87 6.98 6.68
N LEU A 74 7.23 8.17 6.78
CA LEU A 74 7.00 8.84 8.05
C LEU A 74 6.13 8.01 9.00
N GLY A 75 5.01 7.49 8.49
CA GLY A 75 4.13 6.63 9.27
C GLY A 75 4.83 5.33 9.71
N SER A 76 5.58 4.71 8.80
CA SER A 76 6.35 3.49 9.11
C SER A 76 7.42 3.71 10.17
N ALA A 77 8.08 4.88 10.16
CA ALA A 77 9.06 5.22 11.18
C ALA A 77 8.43 5.30 12.57
N CYS A 78 7.21 5.84 12.69
CA CYS A 78 6.46 5.85 13.95
C CYS A 78 6.16 4.42 14.44
N PHE A 79 5.64 3.55 13.58
CA PHE A 79 5.35 2.14 13.92
C PHE A 79 6.62 1.29 14.13
N PHE A 80 7.76 1.70 13.58
CA PHE A 80 9.03 1.05 13.84
C PHE A 80 9.60 1.43 15.20
N VAL A 81 9.55 2.71 15.58
CA VAL A 81 10.20 3.22 16.81
C VAL A 81 9.33 3.00 18.04
N GLY A 82 7.99 3.19 17.95
CA GLY A 82 7.07 3.12 19.08
C GLY A 82 7.20 1.82 19.92
N PRO A 83 7.25 0.62 19.30
CA PRO A 83 7.26 -0.63 20.07
C PRO A 83 8.52 -0.89 20.92
N PHE A 84 9.57 -0.07 20.79
CA PHE A 84 10.79 -0.29 21.56
C PHE A 84 10.62 0.15 23.04
N PRO A 85 10.87 -0.74 24.03
CA PRO A 85 10.75 -0.40 25.43
C PRO A 85 11.56 0.85 25.83
N GLY A 86 12.78 0.99 25.34
CA GLY A 86 13.61 2.17 25.61
C GLY A 86 13.03 3.48 25.05
N PHE A 87 12.20 3.43 24.00
CA PHE A 87 11.50 4.61 23.51
C PHE A 87 10.36 5.00 24.46
N VAL A 88 9.56 4.04 24.89
CA VAL A 88 8.48 4.27 25.87
C VAL A 88 9.02 4.78 27.20
N GLU A 89 10.16 4.22 27.68
CA GLU A 89 10.84 4.70 28.89
C GLU A 89 11.33 6.15 28.76
N LEU A 90 11.77 6.54 27.55
CA LEU A 90 12.29 7.89 27.29
C LEU A 90 11.19 8.94 27.23
N VAL A 91 10.08 8.65 26.52
CA VAL A 91 9.04 9.65 26.17
C VAL A 91 7.77 9.51 27.01
N GLY A 92 7.56 8.38 27.67
CA GLY A 92 6.33 8.02 28.37
C GLY A 92 5.24 7.46 27.47
N SER A 93 4.36 6.64 28.05
CA SER A 93 3.31 5.93 27.31
C SER A 93 2.32 6.83 26.57
N GLN A 94 2.04 8.01 27.10
CA GLN A 94 1.12 8.96 26.47
C GLN A 94 1.70 9.54 25.17
N VAL A 95 2.98 9.94 25.19
CA VAL A 95 3.66 10.46 23.98
C VAL A 95 3.83 9.33 22.97
N ASP A 96 4.16 8.12 23.42
CA ASP A 96 4.25 6.96 22.55
C ASP A 96 2.92 6.67 21.83
N GLY A 97 1.79 6.69 22.55
CA GLY A 97 0.46 6.58 21.94
C GLY A 97 0.18 7.65 20.88
N VAL A 98 0.61 8.90 21.14
CA VAL A 98 0.51 9.98 20.14
C VAL A 98 1.37 9.69 18.91
N VAL A 99 2.57 9.12 19.09
CA VAL A 99 3.45 8.74 17.95
C VAL A 99 2.79 7.69 17.09
N PHE A 100 2.17 6.65 17.66
CA PHE A 100 1.39 5.66 16.89
C PHE A 100 0.21 6.30 16.15
N PHE A 101 -0.55 7.17 16.83
CA PHE A 101 -1.70 7.85 16.20
C PHE A 101 -1.26 8.77 15.05
N VAL A 102 -0.23 9.57 15.23
CA VAL A 102 0.34 10.41 14.16
C VAL A 102 0.85 9.54 13.00
N GLY A 103 1.48 8.41 13.31
CA GLY A 103 1.90 7.41 12.32
C GLY A 103 0.72 6.89 11.50
N SER A 104 -0.40 6.55 12.14
CA SER A 104 -1.61 6.08 11.47
C SER A 104 -2.24 7.14 10.54
N ILE A 105 -2.19 8.42 10.93
CA ILE A 105 -2.65 9.55 10.09
C ILE A 105 -1.77 9.69 8.84
N PHE A 106 -0.44 9.53 8.95
CA PHE A 106 0.44 9.51 7.79
C PHE A 106 0.13 8.33 6.87
N PHE A 107 -0.11 7.13 7.41
CA PHE A 107 -0.55 5.97 6.62
C PHE A 107 -1.85 6.22 5.88
N THR A 108 -2.85 6.79 6.56
CA THR A 108 -4.14 7.11 5.94
C THR A 108 -4.00 8.15 4.83
N SER A 109 -3.19 9.18 5.06
CA SER A 109 -2.91 10.20 4.04
C SER A 109 -2.24 9.59 2.81
N ALA A 110 -1.25 8.72 3.01
CA ALA A 110 -0.58 8.00 1.93
C ALA A 110 -1.54 7.07 1.17
N ALA A 111 -2.38 6.31 1.90
CA ALA A 111 -3.35 5.40 1.31
C ALA A 111 -4.45 6.15 0.54
N ALA A 112 -4.89 7.32 1.02
CA ALA A 112 -5.82 8.18 0.30
C ALA A 112 -5.22 8.71 -1.01
N LEU A 113 -3.96 9.15 -1.00
CA LEU A 113 -3.26 9.54 -2.23
C LEU A 113 -3.08 8.36 -3.19
N LEU A 114 -2.75 7.18 -2.69
CA LEU A 114 -2.65 5.96 -3.49
C LEU A 114 -3.99 5.57 -4.12
N TRP A 115 -5.08 5.67 -3.36
CA TRP A 115 -6.45 5.49 -3.88
C TRP A 115 -6.75 6.47 -5.00
N LEU A 116 -6.50 7.78 -4.79
CA LEU A 116 -6.70 8.81 -5.80
C LEU A 116 -5.84 8.58 -7.05
N GLU A 117 -4.57 8.19 -6.88
CA GLU A 117 -3.69 7.80 -7.99
C GLU A 117 -4.29 6.63 -8.78
N THR A 118 -4.80 5.62 -8.08
CA THR A 118 -5.38 4.41 -8.69
C THR A 118 -6.62 4.71 -9.51
N ILE A 119 -7.60 5.41 -8.94
CA ILE A 119 -8.88 5.66 -9.61
C ILE A 119 -8.79 6.70 -10.73
N ASN A 120 -7.74 7.52 -10.75
CA ASN A 120 -7.47 8.47 -11.81
C ASN A 120 -6.46 7.96 -12.86
N ALA A 121 -5.95 6.73 -12.72
CA ALA A 121 -5.13 6.09 -13.74
C ALA A 121 -5.94 5.82 -15.01
N GLN A 122 -5.27 5.87 -16.16
CA GLN A 122 -5.91 5.66 -17.47
C GLN A 122 -6.29 4.18 -17.67
N GLU A 123 -7.35 3.93 -18.45
CA GLU A 123 -7.90 2.58 -18.65
C GLU A 123 -7.19 1.76 -19.73
N GLY A 124 -6.19 2.32 -20.40
CA GLY A 124 -5.51 1.63 -21.50
C GLY A 124 -4.19 2.29 -21.90
N PRO A 125 -3.52 1.76 -22.93
CA PRO A 125 -2.19 2.20 -23.36
C PRO A 125 -2.19 3.59 -24.01
N VAL A 126 -3.35 4.08 -24.46
CA VAL A 126 -3.48 5.39 -25.11
C VAL A 126 -4.02 6.41 -24.12
N ALA A 127 -3.36 7.57 -24.07
CA ALA A 127 -3.76 8.66 -23.20
C ALA A 127 -5.15 9.19 -23.56
N SER A 128 -6.06 9.21 -22.60
CA SER A 128 -7.37 9.84 -22.69
C SER A 128 -7.48 10.99 -21.70
N ARG A 129 -8.05 12.14 -22.14
CA ARG A 129 -8.36 13.21 -21.19
C ARG A 129 -9.51 12.78 -20.29
N ARG A 130 -9.23 12.56 -19.01
CA ARG A 130 -10.26 12.29 -17.99
C ARG A 130 -10.39 13.47 -17.04
N ARG A 131 -11.63 13.69 -16.58
CA ARG A 131 -11.88 14.58 -15.44
C ARG A 131 -11.41 13.87 -14.17
N PHE A 132 -10.88 14.61 -13.22
CA PHE A 132 -10.54 14.11 -11.88
C PHE A 132 -11.76 13.48 -11.21
N ARG A 133 -11.56 12.33 -10.57
CA ARG A 133 -12.58 11.58 -9.82
C ARG A 133 -12.10 11.39 -8.39
N ALA A 134 -12.96 11.62 -7.42
CA ALA A 134 -12.72 11.30 -6.02
C ALA A 134 -13.16 9.88 -5.66
N LEU A 135 -14.21 9.39 -6.34
CA LEU A 135 -14.76 8.05 -6.17
C LEU A 135 -15.09 7.45 -7.54
N THR A 136 -14.83 6.17 -7.69
CA THR A 136 -15.23 5.39 -8.86
C THR A 136 -15.34 3.92 -8.49
N PHE A 137 -16.20 3.18 -9.18
CA PHE A 137 -16.38 1.74 -8.97
C PHE A 137 -15.77 0.98 -10.15
N GLU A 138 -14.58 0.39 -9.94
CA GLU A 138 -13.82 -0.34 -10.96
C GLU A 138 -13.44 -1.76 -10.50
N PRO A 139 -14.40 -2.63 -10.18
CA PRO A 139 -14.16 -3.92 -9.53
C PRO A 139 -13.38 -4.94 -10.39
N ARG A 140 -13.09 -4.60 -11.66
CA ARG A 140 -12.29 -5.43 -12.58
C ARG A 140 -10.80 -5.16 -12.49
N ARG A 141 -10.39 -4.22 -11.64
CA ARG A 141 -9.00 -3.82 -11.43
C ARG A 141 -8.51 -4.34 -10.09
N ILE A 142 -7.39 -5.08 -10.12
CA ILE A 142 -6.76 -5.60 -8.90
C ILE A 142 -6.23 -4.46 -8.01
N ASP A 143 -5.67 -3.41 -8.63
CA ASP A 143 -5.16 -2.24 -7.93
C ASP A 143 -6.26 -1.40 -7.27
N TRP A 144 -7.48 -1.41 -7.81
CA TRP A 144 -8.65 -0.79 -7.18
C TRP A 144 -8.99 -1.50 -5.85
N TRP A 145 -9.03 -2.83 -5.85
CA TRP A 145 -9.26 -3.60 -4.64
C TRP A 145 -8.11 -3.43 -3.64
N SER A 146 -6.86 -3.56 -4.09
CA SER A 146 -5.68 -3.42 -3.23
C SER A 146 -5.66 -2.05 -2.54
N SER A 147 -5.77 -0.95 -3.29
CA SER A 147 -5.70 0.40 -2.70
C SER A 147 -6.93 0.75 -1.86
N GLY A 148 -8.13 0.30 -2.26
CA GLY A 148 -9.36 0.55 -1.51
C GLY A 148 -9.39 -0.19 -0.17
N VAL A 149 -9.03 -1.48 -0.17
CA VAL A 149 -8.95 -2.28 1.06
C VAL A 149 -7.84 -1.74 1.98
N GLN A 150 -6.70 -1.31 1.43
CA GLN A 150 -5.65 -0.69 2.21
C GLN A 150 -6.14 0.60 2.89
N LEU A 151 -6.84 1.47 2.17
CA LEU A 151 -7.38 2.70 2.74
C LEU A 151 -8.37 2.39 3.88
N VAL A 152 -9.26 1.41 3.70
CA VAL A 152 -10.17 0.96 4.77
C VAL A 152 -9.37 0.47 5.98
N GLY A 153 -8.33 -0.34 5.77
CA GLY A 153 -7.46 -0.82 6.85
C GLY A 153 -6.80 0.32 7.63
N THR A 154 -6.33 1.38 6.96
CA THR A 154 -5.75 2.54 7.66
C THR A 154 -6.77 3.29 8.52
N LEU A 155 -8.04 3.33 8.13
CA LEU A 155 -9.09 3.95 8.96
C LEU A 155 -9.32 3.15 10.24
N PHE A 156 -9.25 1.83 10.20
CA PHE A 156 -9.31 0.98 11.39
C PHE A 156 -8.10 1.22 12.31
N PHE A 157 -6.89 1.36 11.77
CA PHE A 157 -5.72 1.73 12.56
C PHE A 157 -5.80 3.14 13.16
N ASN A 158 -6.50 4.09 12.53
CA ASN A 158 -6.75 5.39 13.16
C ASN A 158 -7.67 5.23 14.39
N VAL A 159 -8.68 4.36 14.31
CA VAL A 159 -9.59 4.08 15.44
C VAL A 159 -8.84 3.39 16.56
N ASP A 160 -8.10 2.34 16.26
CA ASP A 160 -7.26 1.60 17.20
C ASP A 160 -6.29 2.53 17.93
N THR A 161 -5.39 3.20 17.19
CA THR A 161 -4.34 4.05 17.77
C THR A 161 -4.90 5.24 18.52
N PHE A 162 -6.04 5.80 18.11
CA PHE A 162 -6.74 6.85 18.85
C PHE A 162 -7.23 6.36 20.22
N HIS A 163 -7.86 5.20 20.26
CA HIS A 163 -8.38 4.64 21.51
C HIS A 163 -7.27 4.08 22.40
N ALA A 164 -6.17 3.58 21.80
CA ALA A 164 -5.00 3.14 22.57
C ALA A 164 -4.32 4.24 23.41
N MET A 165 -4.54 5.52 23.06
CA MET A 165 -4.10 6.64 23.88
C MET A 165 -4.94 6.84 25.16
N GLN A 166 -6.10 6.21 25.29
CA GLN A 166 -6.98 6.39 26.46
C GLN A 166 -6.48 5.55 27.63
N VAL A 167 -6.40 6.17 28.78
CA VAL A 167 -6.00 5.52 30.03
C VAL A 167 -7.23 4.92 30.71
N GLY A 168 -7.10 3.69 31.25
CA GLY A 168 -8.14 3.10 32.08
C GLY A 168 -9.26 2.39 31.32
N LEU A 169 -9.03 1.96 30.09
CA LEU A 169 -9.94 1.05 29.38
C LEU A 169 -10.03 -0.27 30.15
N ASP A 170 -11.26 -0.74 30.40
CA ASP A 170 -11.47 -2.11 30.85
C ASP A 170 -11.21 -3.12 29.72
N ALA A 171 -11.12 -4.41 30.04
CA ALA A 171 -10.84 -5.46 29.08
C ALA A 171 -11.80 -5.48 27.89
N GLN A 172 -13.12 -5.27 28.15
CA GLN A 172 -14.13 -5.28 27.10
C GLN A 172 -14.02 -4.05 26.19
N ALA A 173 -13.76 -2.87 26.76
CA ALA A 173 -13.54 -1.65 26.00
C ALA A 173 -12.25 -1.75 25.17
N TYR A 174 -11.15 -2.31 25.73
CA TYR A 174 -9.92 -2.56 25.01
C TYR A 174 -10.14 -3.48 23.80
N ASP A 175 -10.77 -4.63 23.99
CA ASP A 175 -11.04 -5.57 22.89
C ASP A 175 -11.90 -4.95 21.78
N ARG A 176 -12.86 -4.13 22.17
CA ARG A 176 -13.80 -3.53 21.20
C ARG A 176 -13.23 -2.32 20.46
N LEU A 177 -12.46 -1.47 21.15
CA LEU A 177 -12.04 -0.17 20.64
C LEU A 177 -10.59 -0.14 20.15
N VAL A 178 -9.75 -1.07 20.64
CA VAL A 178 -8.33 -1.17 20.29
C VAL A 178 -8.10 -2.45 19.48
N TRP A 179 -8.23 -3.62 20.11
CA TRP A 179 -7.86 -4.88 19.48
C TRP A 179 -8.70 -5.23 18.24
N THR A 180 -10.03 -5.12 18.30
CA THR A 180 -10.88 -5.45 17.13
C THR A 180 -10.56 -4.59 15.91
N PRO A 181 -10.43 -3.24 16.02
CA PRO A 181 -9.99 -2.42 14.89
C PRO A 181 -8.58 -2.79 14.40
N ASP A 182 -7.63 -3.09 15.29
CA ASP A 182 -6.28 -3.54 14.90
C ASP A 182 -6.32 -4.82 14.07
N VAL A 183 -7.05 -5.85 14.50
CA VAL A 183 -7.20 -7.11 13.75
C VAL A 183 -7.86 -6.90 12.40
N VAL A 184 -8.94 -6.10 12.33
CA VAL A 184 -9.61 -5.80 11.07
C VAL A 184 -8.69 -5.00 10.14
N GLY A 185 -7.97 -4.01 10.66
CA GLY A 185 -6.97 -3.26 9.93
C GLY A 185 -5.86 -4.13 9.38
N SER A 186 -5.32 -5.03 10.22
CA SER A 186 -4.29 -6.00 9.85
C SER A 186 -4.78 -6.99 8.79
N ALA A 187 -6.02 -7.49 8.89
CA ALA A 187 -6.62 -8.33 7.85
C ALA A 187 -6.78 -7.59 6.51
N CYS A 188 -7.22 -6.32 6.54
CA CYS A 188 -7.27 -5.48 5.36
C CYS A 188 -5.88 -5.30 4.74
N PHE A 189 -4.84 -5.09 5.54
CA PHE A 189 -3.46 -4.98 5.06
C PHE A 189 -2.95 -6.28 4.45
N LEU A 190 -3.24 -7.43 5.03
CA LEU A 190 -2.91 -8.75 4.45
C LEU A 190 -3.56 -8.94 3.08
N ILE A 191 -4.86 -8.65 2.96
CA ILE A 191 -5.59 -8.75 1.69
C ILE A 191 -4.99 -7.79 0.66
N SER A 192 -4.82 -6.52 1.02
CA SER A 192 -4.26 -5.49 0.16
C SER A 192 -2.84 -5.82 -0.29
N GLY A 193 -1.97 -6.18 0.66
CA GLY A 193 -0.57 -6.55 0.40
C GLY A 193 -0.45 -7.77 -0.50
N TYR A 194 -1.28 -8.79 -0.29
CA TYR A 194 -1.33 -9.96 -1.17
C TYR A 194 -1.79 -9.60 -2.59
N LEU A 195 -2.84 -8.77 -2.74
CA LEU A 195 -3.32 -8.33 -4.05
C LEU A 195 -2.25 -7.52 -4.79
N ALA A 196 -1.55 -6.61 -4.10
CA ALA A 196 -0.45 -5.84 -4.67
C ALA A 196 0.74 -6.73 -5.07
N TYR A 197 1.06 -7.76 -4.30
CA TYR A 197 2.08 -8.75 -4.62
C TYR A 197 1.69 -9.58 -5.85
N ALA A 198 0.46 -10.08 -5.89
CA ALA A 198 -0.07 -10.86 -7.00
C ALA A 198 -0.14 -10.04 -8.30
N GLU A 199 -0.47 -8.73 -8.21
CA GLU A 199 -0.44 -7.80 -9.34
C GLU A 199 0.94 -7.77 -10.01
N VAL A 200 1.99 -7.62 -9.20
CA VAL A 200 3.37 -7.54 -9.70
C VAL A 200 3.89 -8.89 -10.21
N CYS A 201 3.50 -9.98 -9.55
CA CYS A 201 3.86 -11.34 -9.98
C CYS A 201 3.19 -11.72 -11.31
N GLY A 202 2.03 -11.14 -11.63
CA GLY A 202 1.19 -11.58 -12.74
C GLY A 202 0.63 -12.99 -12.53
N GLY A 203 0.59 -13.46 -11.26
CA GLY A 203 0.18 -14.78 -10.81
C GLY A 203 0.03 -14.83 -9.30
N TYR A 204 -0.46 -15.96 -8.75
CA TYR A 204 -0.84 -16.05 -7.34
C TYR A 204 0.32 -16.08 -6.34
N LEU A 205 1.46 -16.72 -6.66
CA LEU A 205 2.52 -16.96 -5.67
C LEU A 205 3.94 -16.69 -6.19
N TRP A 206 4.20 -16.78 -7.48
CA TRP A 206 5.57 -16.77 -7.97
C TRP A 206 5.76 -15.83 -9.15
N SER A 207 6.85 -15.04 -9.12
CA SER A 207 7.30 -14.23 -10.25
C SER A 207 8.69 -14.66 -10.69
N ARG A 208 8.88 -14.77 -12.02
CA ARG A 208 10.21 -14.93 -12.63
C ARG A 208 10.97 -13.59 -12.69
N ARG A 209 10.25 -12.46 -12.63
CA ARG A 209 10.81 -11.11 -12.69
C ARG A 209 10.97 -10.56 -11.27
N ARG A 210 12.21 -10.46 -10.79
CA ARG A 210 12.53 -9.94 -9.45
C ARG A 210 13.06 -8.50 -9.51
N GLY A 211 12.38 -7.62 -10.23
CA GLY A 211 12.68 -6.19 -10.32
C GLY A 211 12.39 -5.42 -9.02
N LEU A 212 12.59 -4.10 -9.05
CA LEU A 212 12.35 -3.22 -7.91
C LEU A 212 10.88 -3.29 -7.43
N GLU A 213 9.93 -3.34 -8.38
CA GLU A 213 8.49 -3.45 -8.07
C GLU A 213 8.16 -4.71 -7.26
N TRP A 214 8.82 -5.85 -7.60
CA TRP A 214 8.65 -7.10 -6.87
C TRP A 214 9.23 -6.99 -5.44
N LYS A 215 10.42 -6.39 -5.28
CA LYS A 215 11.03 -6.19 -3.96
C LYS A 215 10.13 -5.36 -3.05
N ILE A 216 9.56 -4.27 -3.57
CA ILE A 216 8.62 -3.41 -2.83
C ILE A 216 7.38 -4.20 -2.42
N ALA A 217 6.77 -4.93 -3.36
CA ALA A 217 5.57 -5.71 -3.05
C ALA A 217 5.84 -6.84 -2.05
N ALA A 218 6.98 -7.54 -2.19
CA ALA A 218 7.36 -8.63 -1.30
C ALA A 218 7.64 -8.14 0.13
N VAL A 219 8.41 -7.04 0.29
CA VAL A 219 8.71 -6.51 1.62
C VAL A 219 7.47 -5.92 2.29
N ASN A 220 6.57 -5.28 1.52
CA ASN A 220 5.30 -4.80 2.05
C ASN A 220 4.39 -5.94 2.49
N LEU A 221 4.29 -7.03 1.71
CA LEU A 221 3.51 -8.21 2.13
C LEU A 221 4.08 -8.84 3.41
N LEU A 222 5.42 -8.89 3.54
CA LEU A 222 6.06 -9.36 4.77
C LEU A 222 5.70 -8.47 5.96
N GLY A 223 5.65 -7.16 5.77
CA GLY A 223 5.15 -6.21 6.78
C GLY A 223 3.69 -6.45 7.16
N CYS A 224 2.82 -6.74 6.19
CA CYS A 224 1.43 -7.09 6.45
C CYS A 224 1.29 -8.37 7.28
N ILE A 225 2.11 -9.39 6.99
CA ILE A 225 2.14 -10.65 7.76
C ILE A 225 2.59 -10.37 9.19
N ALA A 226 3.62 -9.55 9.37
CA ALA A 226 4.11 -9.17 10.68
C ALA A 226 3.04 -8.44 11.52
N PHE A 227 2.33 -7.48 10.95
CA PHE A 227 1.21 -6.81 11.63
C PHE A 227 0.07 -7.79 11.99
N GLY A 228 -0.23 -8.76 11.12
CA GLY A 228 -1.20 -9.81 11.44
C GLY A 228 -0.77 -10.67 12.64
N ILE A 229 0.52 -11.03 12.75
CA ILE A 229 1.07 -11.78 13.90
C ILE A 229 1.01 -10.89 15.16
N SER A 230 1.40 -9.61 15.04
CA SER A 230 1.31 -8.64 16.14
C SER A 230 -0.11 -8.53 16.68
N ALA A 231 -1.11 -8.36 15.81
CA ALA A 231 -2.50 -8.23 16.19
C ALA A 231 -3.03 -9.48 16.93
N ILE A 232 -2.62 -10.69 16.52
CA ILE A 232 -2.96 -11.93 17.25
C ILE A 232 -2.32 -11.94 18.66
N ALA A 233 -1.05 -11.52 18.77
CA ALA A 233 -0.33 -11.50 20.04
C ALA A 233 -0.85 -10.40 21.00
N ALA A 234 -1.46 -9.35 20.47
CA ALA A 234 -2.04 -8.24 21.22
C ALA A 234 -3.46 -8.52 21.77
N PHE A 235 -4.03 -9.73 21.52
CA PHE A 235 -5.34 -10.10 22.05
C PHE A 235 -5.33 -10.09 23.58
N TRP A 236 -6.30 -9.41 24.18
CA TRP A 236 -6.47 -9.39 25.63
C TRP A 236 -7.14 -10.66 26.13
N VAL A 237 -6.46 -11.35 27.05
CA VAL A 237 -6.96 -12.57 27.67
C VAL A 237 -7.63 -12.26 29.01
N PRO A 238 -8.98 -12.34 29.09
CA PRO A 238 -9.69 -11.96 30.33
C PRO A 238 -9.28 -12.74 31.56
N SER A 239 -8.89 -14.01 31.40
CA SER A 239 -8.50 -14.90 32.51
C SER A 239 -7.16 -14.55 33.12
N SER A 240 -6.21 -14.01 32.36
CA SER A 240 -4.90 -13.60 32.84
C SER A 240 -4.81 -12.09 33.16
N GLY A 241 -5.77 -11.29 32.66
CA GLY A 241 -5.73 -9.83 32.77
C GLY A 241 -4.58 -9.17 32.00
N SER A 242 -4.11 -9.82 30.94
CA SER A 242 -3.00 -9.37 30.10
C SER A 242 -3.19 -9.74 28.63
N VAL A 243 -2.42 -9.13 27.73
CA VAL A 243 -2.37 -9.59 26.33
C VAL A 243 -1.68 -10.95 26.21
N VAL A 244 -1.92 -11.68 25.12
CA VAL A 244 -1.34 -12.99 24.87
C VAL A 244 0.19 -12.97 25.00
N ASP A 245 0.85 -12.06 24.27
CA ASP A 245 2.30 -11.88 24.35
C ASP A 245 2.69 -10.46 23.88
N LEU A 246 2.95 -9.57 24.83
CA LEU A 246 3.33 -8.19 24.53
C LEU A 246 4.68 -8.09 23.82
N ALA A 247 5.63 -8.97 24.12
CA ALA A 247 6.94 -8.95 23.49
C ALA A 247 6.84 -9.33 22.00
N VAL A 248 6.08 -10.37 21.69
CA VAL A 248 5.79 -10.77 20.31
C VAL A 248 5.02 -9.67 19.58
N ALA A 249 3.99 -9.08 20.20
CA ALA A 249 3.25 -7.97 19.61
C ALA A 249 4.18 -6.82 19.21
N ASN A 250 5.01 -6.36 20.15
CA ASN A 250 5.95 -5.26 19.92
C ASN A 250 7.01 -5.58 18.86
N VAL A 251 7.63 -6.76 18.92
CA VAL A 251 8.64 -7.17 17.93
C VAL A 251 8.07 -7.24 16.53
N PHE A 252 6.87 -7.80 16.35
CA PHE A 252 6.26 -7.92 15.05
C PHE A 252 5.67 -6.59 14.56
N THR A 253 5.21 -5.69 15.43
CA THR A 253 4.87 -4.31 15.05
C THR A 253 6.10 -3.57 14.55
N ALA A 254 7.23 -3.60 15.29
CA ALA A 254 8.48 -2.97 14.87
C ALA A 254 9.00 -3.56 13.56
N PHE A 255 9.01 -4.88 13.42
CA PHE A 255 9.45 -5.54 12.18
C PHE A 255 8.54 -5.19 11.00
N GLY A 256 7.23 -5.15 11.19
CA GLY A 256 6.28 -4.71 10.17
C GLY A 256 6.50 -3.25 9.77
N GLY A 257 6.69 -2.36 10.75
CA GLY A 257 7.06 -0.96 10.55
C GLY A 257 8.35 -0.82 9.72
N LEU A 258 9.39 -1.60 10.04
CA LEU A 258 10.65 -1.63 9.28
C LEU A 258 10.42 -2.10 7.83
N CYS A 259 9.64 -3.15 7.60
CA CYS A 259 9.32 -3.63 6.27
C CYS A 259 8.61 -2.55 5.44
N PHE A 260 7.60 -1.88 5.99
CA PHE A 260 6.90 -0.78 5.31
C PHE A 260 7.82 0.42 5.09
N LEU A 261 8.73 0.74 6.03
CA LEU A 261 9.71 1.81 5.86
C LEU A 261 10.65 1.52 4.67
N VAL A 262 11.18 0.32 4.59
CA VAL A 262 12.03 -0.11 3.46
C VAL A 262 11.24 -0.05 2.15
N GLY A 263 10.01 -0.57 2.13
CA GLY A 263 9.11 -0.50 0.98
C GLY A 263 8.85 0.94 0.52
N ALA A 264 8.56 1.83 1.47
CA ALA A 264 8.30 3.25 1.21
C ALA A 264 9.53 4.00 0.68
N ILE A 265 10.72 3.74 1.23
CA ILE A 265 11.98 4.29 0.71
C ILE A 265 12.22 3.82 -0.73
N LEU A 266 11.98 2.56 -1.04
CA LEU A 266 12.13 2.02 -2.39
C LEU A 266 11.10 2.56 -3.40
N LEU A 267 9.96 3.10 -2.94
CA LEU A 267 8.99 3.79 -3.80
C LEU A 267 9.56 5.09 -4.40
N LEU A 268 10.48 5.76 -3.72
CA LEU A 268 11.06 7.03 -4.20
C LEU A 268 11.83 6.86 -5.50
N PRO A 269 12.84 5.97 -5.62
CA PRO A 269 13.53 5.72 -6.88
C PRO A 269 12.65 5.05 -7.94
N GLU A 270 11.67 4.22 -7.57
CA GLU A 270 10.69 3.68 -8.51
C GLU A 270 9.91 4.80 -9.21
N SER A 271 9.44 5.78 -8.44
CA SER A 271 8.72 6.95 -8.95
C SER A 271 9.58 7.76 -9.94
N ALA A 272 10.89 7.90 -9.68
CA ALA A 272 11.82 8.60 -10.54
C ALA A 272 12.18 7.81 -11.82
N GLY A 273 12.33 6.49 -11.72
CA GLY A 273 12.66 5.60 -12.85
C GLY A 273 11.58 5.59 -13.92
N HIS A 274 10.31 5.52 -13.53
CA HIS A 274 9.17 5.60 -14.45
C HIS A 274 9.07 6.97 -15.16
N ALA A 275 9.59 8.05 -14.54
CA ALA A 275 9.65 9.37 -15.18
C ALA A 275 10.65 9.42 -16.33
N ARG A 276 11.82 8.81 -16.16
CA ARG A 276 12.87 8.76 -17.20
C ARG A 276 12.43 7.93 -18.39
N ALA A 277 11.87 6.75 -18.17
CA ALA A 277 11.35 5.91 -19.24
C ALA A 277 10.23 6.57 -20.05
N ALA A 278 9.42 7.42 -19.43
CA ALA A 278 8.34 8.14 -20.11
C ALA A 278 8.78 9.44 -20.80
N ALA A 279 9.97 9.97 -20.50
CA ALA A 279 10.55 11.10 -21.18
C ALA A 279 11.39 10.68 -22.40
N ALA A 280 11.79 9.41 -22.46
CA ALA A 280 12.56 8.81 -23.55
C ALA A 280 11.69 8.10 -24.61
N ALA A 281 10.37 7.97 -24.39
CA ALA A 281 9.38 7.39 -25.30
C ALA A 281 8.48 8.48 -25.91
#